data_c1e1bc85a0501762b0745342d5f43a93
#
_entry.id   c1e1bc85a0501762b0745342d5f43a93
#
_cell.length_a   1.000
_cell.length_b   1.000
_cell.length_c   1.000
_cell.angle_alpha   90.00
_cell.angle_beta   90.00
_cell.angle_gamma   90.00
#
_symmetry.space_group_name_H-M   'P 1'
#
loop_
_entity.id
_entity.type
_entity.pdbx_description
1 polymer ?
#
loop_
_entity_poly.entity_id
_entity_poly.type
_entity_poly.pdbx_seq_one_letter_code
_entity_poly.pdbx_strand_id
1 'polypeptide(L)'
;MITILLMNYKRRENLNDIILALKSQTIPCEIFVWNNAPEPFIHNDVDWIVNSSNNSGCWPRWYMGTFAKNDYILSHDDDLLITKADALEVLVKEYNEKGHNGMAIGPYGVILGKNNHYFPKNILSKGLQKLGSIGIPKHLDFPRKNIKVDIIKGRMLLIKKTDLNKISTLPNGPNSFIFCDDIVISAQLANGTLGHHLVTNKLNGKIIDIEDKVSDTGLWKSHPNWKELRNETAQFHFKQKN
;
A
#
# COMPACT_ATOMS: atom_id res chain seq x y z
N MET A 1 18.81 -5.27 -4.46
CA MET A 1 17.80 -5.22 -5.55
C MET A 1 16.41 -5.36 -4.94
N ILE A 2 15.40 -4.74 -5.54
CA ILE A 2 14.01 -4.71 -5.07
C ILE A 2 13.07 -5.02 -6.25
N THR A 3 11.98 -5.77 -6.00
CA THR A 3 10.90 -5.98 -6.99
C THR A 3 9.75 -5.03 -6.68
N ILE A 4 9.36 -4.24 -7.68
CA ILE A 4 8.27 -3.29 -7.62
C ILE A 4 7.02 -3.94 -8.22
N LEU A 5 5.92 -3.95 -7.47
CA LEU A 5 4.62 -4.43 -7.93
C LEU A 5 3.75 -3.19 -8.25
N LEU A 6 3.75 -2.78 -9.49
CA LEU A 6 3.05 -1.59 -9.98
C LEU A 6 1.67 -1.98 -10.53
N MET A 7 0.64 -1.33 -10.04
CA MET A 7 -0.73 -1.49 -10.54
C MET A 7 -1.08 -0.36 -11.49
N ASN A 8 -1.78 -0.69 -12.59
CA ASN A 8 -2.38 0.30 -13.50
C ASN A 8 -3.85 0.01 -13.72
N TYR A 9 -4.66 1.07 -13.73
CA TYR A 9 -6.07 0.98 -14.15
C TYR A 9 -6.50 2.17 -15.02
N LYS A 10 -6.58 3.37 -14.47
CA LYS A 10 -7.12 4.55 -15.16
C LYS A 10 -6.12 5.68 -15.35
N ARG A 11 -4.87 5.53 -14.91
CA ARG A 11 -3.84 6.59 -14.91
C ARG A 11 -2.62 6.16 -15.73
N ARG A 12 -2.89 5.63 -16.92
CA ARG A 12 -1.83 5.13 -17.81
C ARG A 12 -0.78 6.19 -18.15
N GLU A 13 -1.19 7.45 -18.22
CA GLU A 13 -0.32 8.61 -18.49
C GLU A 13 0.76 8.80 -17.43
N ASN A 14 0.52 8.35 -16.20
CA ASN A 14 1.50 8.46 -15.11
C ASN A 14 2.59 7.38 -15.20
N LEU A 15 2.31 6.24 -15.83
CA LEU A 15 3.18 5.06 -15.76
C LEU A 15 4.57 5.31 -16.33
N ASN A 16 4.69 6.04 -17.43
CA ASN A 16 5.99 6.32 -18.03
C ASN A 16 6.91 7.08 -17.06
N ASP A 17 6.42 8.14 -16.45
CA ASP A 17 7.18 8.93 -15.49
C ASP A 17 7.53 8.13 -14.24
N ILE A 18 6.61 7.29 -13.75
CA ILE A 18 6.82 6.39 -12.61
C ILE A 18 7.92 5.36 -12.94
N ILE A 19 7.85 4.71 -14.09
CA ILE A 19 8.83 3.69 -14.51
C ILE A 19 10.22 4.32 -14.66
N LEU A 20 10.32 5.47 -15.31
CA LEU A 20 11.60 6.21 -15.45
C LEU A 20 12.17 6.60 -14.08
N ALA A 21 11.34 7.07 -13.16
CA ALA A 21 11.75 7.40 -11.79
C ALA A 21 12.22 6.17 -11.01
N LEU A 22 11.58 5.01 -11.20
CA LEU A 22 11.99 3.74 -10.60
C LEU A 22 13.31 3.23 -11.18
N LYS A 23 13.51 3.30 -12.51
CA LYS A 23 14.78 2.89 -13.15
C LYS A 23 15.95 3.82 -12.82
N SER A 24 15.69 5.07 -12.41
CA SER A 24 16.71 6.03 -11.99
C SER A 24 17.11 5.93 -10.51
N GLN A 25 16.57 4.96 -9.76
CA GLN A 25 16.93 4.78 -8.35
C GLN A 25 18.38 4.29 -8.16
N THR A 26 19.01 4.67 -7.05
CA THR A 26 20.39 4.24 -6.69
C THR A 26 20.50 2.74 -6.46
N ILE A 27 19.40 2.06 -6.13
CA ILE A 27 19.35 0.61 -6.05
C ILE A 27 18.60 0.02 -7.26
N PRO A 28 19.09 -1.07 -7.87
CA PRO A 28 18.43 -1.69 -9.02
C PRO A 28 17.01 -2.18 -8.69
N CYS A 29 16.08 -1.90 -9.60
CA CYS A 29 14.67 -2.30 -9.50
C CYS A 29 14.29 -3.26 -10.61
N GLU A 30 13.63 -4.35 -10.24
CA GLU A 30 12.84 -5.21 -11.13
C GLU A 30 11.39 -4.70 -11.07
N ILE A 31 10.77 -4.41 -12.22
CA ILE A 31 9.43 -3.80 -12.27
C ILE A 31 8.44 -4.78 -12.88
N PHE A 32 7.43 -5.14 -12.11
CA PHE A 32 6.29 -5.95 -12.53
C PHE A 32 5.05 -5.07 -12.60
N VAL A 33 4.36 -5.08 -13.74
CA VAL A 33 3.12 -4.29 -13.95
C VAL A 33 1.94 -5.23 -14.10
N TRP A 34 0.91 -5.04 -13.26
CA TRP A 34 -0.42 -5.60 -13.48
C TRP A 34 -1.32 -4.52 -14.06
N ASN A 35 -1.67 -4.67 -15.33
CA ASN A 35 -2.52 -3.73 -16.05
C ASN A 35 -3.98 -4.20 -16.01
N ASN A 36 -4.82 -3.47 -15.28
CA ASN A 36 -6.28 -3.66 -15.21
C ASN A 36 -7.05 -2.80 -16.23
N ALA A 37 -6.35 -1.96 -17.02
CA ALA A 37 -6.99 -1.14 -18.04
C ALA A 37 -7.40 -2.01 -19.23
N PRO A 38 -8.47 -1.62 -19.98
CA PRO A 38 -8.93 -2.37 -21.18
C PRO A 38 -7.86 -2.46 -22.26
N GLU A 39 -7.07 -1.38 -22.45
CA GLU A 39 -6.01 -1.34 -23.45
C GLU A 39 -4.74 -2.03 -22.94
N PRO A 40 -4.12 -2.89 -23.75
CA PRO A 40 -2.85 -3.51 -23.41
C PRO A 40 -1.76 -2.46 -23.12
N PHE A 41 -1.01 -2.68 -22.05
CA PHE A 41 0.18 -1.90 -21.71
C PHE A 41 1.41 -2.65 -22.19
N ILE A 42 2.34 -1.94 -22.82
CA ILE A 42 3.64 -2.43 -23.28
C ILE A 42 4.68 -1.36 -22.94
N HIS A 43 5.81 -1.77 -22.36
CA HIS A 43 6.90 -0.86 -22.02
C HIS A 43 8.23 -1.63 -21.96
N ASN A 44 9.28 -1.12 -22.60
CA ASN A 44 10.57 -1.81 -22.74
C ASN A 44 11.36 -1.92 -21.42
N ASP A 45 11.16 -0.98 -20.49
CA ASP A 45 11.86 -0.95 -19.20
C ASP A 45 11.11 -1.70 -18.09
N VAL A 46 10.06 -2.44 -18.41
CA VAL A 46 9.32 -3.29 -17.49
C VAL A 46 9.72 -4.73 -17.66
N ASP A 47 10.05 -5.39 -16.56
CA ASP A 47 10.59 -6.75 -16.58
C ASP A 47 9.48 -7.80 -16.76
N TRP A 48 8.26 -7.51 -16.29
CA TRP A 48 7.11 -8.39 -16.51
C TRP A 48 5.80 -7.58 -16.54
N ILE A 49 4.95 -7.86 -17.52
CA ILE A 49 3.65 -7.22 -17.72
C ILE A 49 2.57 -8.29 -17.81
N VAL A 50 1.52 -8.14 -17.01
CA VAL A 50 0.27 -8.90 -17.14
C VAL A 50 -0.82 -7.93 -17.57
N ASN A 51 -1.38 -8.14 -18.78
CA ASN A 51 -2.56 -7.44 -19.25
C ASN A 51 -3.80 -8.25 -18.89
N SER A 52 -4.56 -7.80 -17.91
CA SER A 52 -5.79 -8.47 -17.47
C SER A 52 -6.95 -8.13 -18.41
N SER A 53 -7.80 -9.09 -18.72
CA SER A 53 -9.00 -8.88 -19.53
C SER A 53 -10.08 -8.05 -18.81
N ASN A 54 -9.99 -7.96 -17.48
CA ASN A 54 -10.94 -7.25 -16.62
C ASN A 54 -10.23 -6.58 -15.46
N ASN A 55 -10.88 -5.60 -14.82
CA ASN A 55 -10.38 -5.06 -13.56
C ASN A 55 -10.52 -6.09 -12.44
N SER A 56 -9.41 -6.72 -12.10
CA SER A 56 -9.30 -7.75 -11.06
C SER A 56 -8.97 -7.17 -9.67
N GLY A 57 -9.07 -5.86 -9.49
CA GLY A 57 -8.78 -5.17 -8.22
C GLY A 57 -7.29 -5.10 -7.89
N CYS A 58 -6.98 -4.91 -6.62
CA CYS A 58 -5.60 -4.69 -6.15
C CYS A 58 -4.85 -5.98 -5.77
N TRP A 59 -5.57 -7.06 -5.49
CA TRP A 59 -4.98 -8.31 -4.99
C TRP A 59 -3.97 -8.98 -5.93
N PRO A 60 -4.16 -8.99 -7.26
CA PRO A 60 -3.27 -9.71 -8.17
C PRO A 60 -1.80 -9.29 -8.11
N ARG A 61 -1.48 -8.06 -7.66
CA ARG A 61 -0.09 -7.64 -7.45
C ARG A 61 0.65 -8.56 -6.47
N TRP A 62 -0.02 -9.02 -5.43
CA TRP A 62 0.59 -9.89 -4.41
C TRP A 62 0.85 -11.29 -4.96
N TYR A 63 -0.02 -11.77 -5.86
CA TYR A 63 0.23 -13.01 -6.59
C TYR A 63 1.46 -12.86 -7.51
N MET A 64 1.58 -11.76 -8.27
CA MET A 64 2.80 -11.47 -9.03
C MET A 64 4.05 -11.45 -8.16
N GLY A 65 3.94 -10.93 -6.94
CA GLY A 65 5.05 -10.87 -5.98
C GLY A 65 5.65 -12.23 -5.66
N THR A 66 4.90 -13.33 -5.81
CA THR A 66 5.42 -14.69 -5.57
C THR A 66 6.50 -15.10 -6.58
N PHE A 67 6.51 -14.51 -7.77
CA PHE A 67 7.51 -14.74 -8.82
C PHE A 67 8.75 -13.85 -8.70
N ALA A 68 8.74 -12.85 -7.83
CA ALA A 68 9.89 -11.99 -7.58
C ALA A 68 11.10 -12.79 -7.12
N LYS A 69 12.30 -12.39 -7.55
CA LYS A 69 13.55 -13.05 -7.14
C LYS A 69 14.29 -12.28 -6.04
N ASN A 70 13.93 -11.01 -5.84
CA ASN A 70 14.63 -10.10 -4.95
C ASN A 70 14.13 -10.21 -3.50
N ASP A 71 14.97 -9.81 -2.53
CA ASP A 71 14.68 -9.92 -1.09
C ASP A 71 13.57 -8.97 -0.61
N TYR A 72 13.33 -7.90 -1.36
CA TYR A 72 12.36 -6.87 -1.02
C TYR A 72 11.29 -6.75 -2.10
N ILE A 73 10.05 -6.61 -1.66
CA ILE A 73 8.87 -6.41 -2.48
C ILE A 73 8.25 -5.06 -2.10
N LEU A 74 8.07 -4.19 -3.09
CA LEU A 74 7.40 -2.90 -2.93
C LEU A 74 6.10 -2.87 -3.75
N SER A 75 4.96 -2.76 -3.08
CA SER A 75 3.71 -2.34 -3.73
C SER A 75 3.79 -0.85 -4.07
N HIS A 76 3.40 -0.47 -5.28
CA HIS A 76 3.39 0.92 -5.75
C HIS A 76 2.15 1.17 -6.61
N ASP A 77 1.39 2.23 -6.29
CA ASP A 77 0.23 2.64 -7.07
C ASP A 77 0.59 3.64 -8.17
N ASP A 78 -0.29 3.79 -9.17
CA ASP A 78 -0.13 4.65 -10.34
C ASP A 78 -0.39 6.14 -10.08
N ASP A 79 -0.47 6.54 -8.82
CA ASP A 79 -0.75 7.92 -8.38
C ASP A 79 0.37 8.54 -7.52
N LEU A 80 1.52 7.89 -7.42
CA LEU A 80 2.69 8.37 -6.69
C LEU A 80 3.90 8.45 -7.60
N LEU A 81 4.65 9.56 -7.53
CA LEU A 81 5.91 9.73 -8.24
C LEU A 81 7.06 9.91 -7.24
N ILE A 82 8.08 9.06 -7.37
CA ILE A 82 9.33 9.20 -6.64
C ILE A 82 10.18 10.29 -7.32
N THR A 83 10.59 11.32 -6.58
CA THR A 83 11.30 12.48 -7.11
C THR A 83 12.79 12.51 -6.77
N LYS A 84 13.26 11.58 -5.92
CA LYS A 84 14.67 11.49 -5.51
C LYS A 84 15.22 10.09 -5.77
N ALA A 85 16.39 10.02 -6.38
CA ALA A 85 17.03 8.77 -6.78
C ALA A 85 17.39 7.85 -5.59
N ASP A 86 17.56 8.38 -4.39
CA ASP A 86 17.90 7.63 -3.19
C ASP A 86 16.68 7.14 -2.38
N ALA A 87 15.45 7.37 -2.85
CA ALA A 87 14.26 7.11 -2.05
C ALA A 87 14.10 5.64 -1.68
N LEU A 88 14.30 4.73 -2.63
CA LEU A 88 14.18 3.29 -2.36
C LEU A 88 15.34 2.76 -1.52
N GLU A 89 16.55 3.26 -1.71
CA GLU A 89 17.70 2.92 -0.86
C GLU A 89 17.44 3.31 0.59
N VAL A 90 16.96 4.53 0.82
CA VAL A 90 16.59 5.03 2.14
C VAL A 90 15.49 4.17 2.78
N LEU A 91 14.48 3.75 2.00
CA LEU A 91 13.40 2.90 2.50
C LEU A 91 13.90 1.51 2.91
N VAL A 92 14.75 0.88 2.08
CA VAL A 92 15.37 -0.42 2.38
C VAL A 92 16.27 -0.32 3.60
N LYS A 93 17.09 0.73 3.70
CA LYS A 93 17.95 0.97 4.88
C LYS A 93 17.12 1.09 6.15
N GLU A 94 16.04 1.89 6.12
CA GLU A 94 15.14 2.04 7.26
C GLU A 94 14.47 0.71 7.64
N TYR A 95 14.08 -0.11 6.65
CA TYR A 95 13.58 -1.46 6.90
C TYR A 95 14.64 -2.33 7.59
N ASN A 96 15.89 -2.29 7.15
CA ASN A 96 16.97 -3.09 7.75
C ASN A 96 17.28 -2.69 9.18
N GLU A 97 17.17 -1.41 9.49
CA GLU A 97 17.45 -0.89 10.86
C GLU A 97 16.30 -1.14 11.84
N LYS A 98 15.05 -1.10 11.37
CA LYS A 98 13.85 -1.11 12.23
C LYS A 98 12.97 -2.35 12.03
N GLY A 99 13.18 -3.06 10.91
CA GLY A 99 12.30 -4.15 10.49
C GLY A 99 12.42 -5.38 11.38
N HIS A 100 11.32 -6.07 11.47
CA HIS A 100 11.19 -7.38 12.10
C HIS A 100 10.25 -8.27 11.27
N ASN A 101 10.22 -9.55 11.61
CA ASN A 101 9.46 -10.55 10.88
C ASN A 101 7.98 -10.15 10.70
N GLY A 102 7.52 -10.06 9.46
CA GLY A 102 6.15 -9.67 9.09
C GLY A 102 5.88 -8.16 9.20
N MET A 103 6.90 -7.32 9.36
CA MET A 103 6.68 -5.87 9.31
C MET A 103 6.52 -5.39 7.89
N ALA A 104 5.56 -4.50 7.66
CA ALA A 104 5.51 -3.64 6.49
C ALA A 104 5.95 -2.22 6.86
N ILE A 105 6.59 -1.51 5.90
CA ILE A 105 6.98 -0.11 6.06
C ILE A 105 6.56 0.71 4.84
N GLY A 106 6.18 1.96 5.06
CA GLY A 106 5.80 2.88 3.99
C GLY A 106 5.57 4.30 4.51
N PRO A 107 5.24 5.27 3.61
CA PRO A 107 4.98 6.65 4.01
C PRO A 107 3.54 6.89 4.50
N TYR A 108 2.63 5.94 4.29
CA TYR A 108 1.21 6.06 4.57
C TYR A 108 0.73 4.94 5.47
N GLY A 109 -0.06 5.25 6.50
CA GLY A 109 -0.59 4.20 7.36
C GLY A 109 -1.82 4.62 8.15
N VAL A 110 -2.36 3.66 8.92
CA VAL A 110 -3.54 3.86 9.76
C VAL A 110 -3.32 3.23 11.13
N ILE A 111 -3.62 3.98 12.17
CA ILE A 111 -3.86 3.47 13.51
C ILE A 111 -5.36 3.27 13.63
N LEU A 112 -5.79 2.04 13.88
CA LEU A 112 -7.19 1.68 14.02
C LEU A 112 -7.78 2.28 15.29
N GLY A 113 -9.04 2.66 15.22
CA GLY A 113 -9.81 3.14 16.36
C GLY A 113 -10.32 2.00 17.24
N LYS A 114 -11.14 2.36 18.24
CA LYS A 114 -11.85 1.38 19.07
C LYS A 114 -12.61 0.39 18.21
N ASN A 115 -12.62 -0.88 18.61
CA ASN A 115 -13.21 -1.99 17.86
C ASN A 115 -12.68 -2.12 16.43
N ASN A 116 -11.41 -1.80 16.22
CA ASN A 116 -10.72 -1.89 14.93
C ASN A 116 -11.36 -1.08 13.79
N HIS A 117 -12.03 0.02 14.11
CA HIS A 117 -12.57 0.91 13.08
C HIS A 117 -11.47 1.57 12.26
N TYR A 118 -11.58 1.48 10.96
CA TYR A 118 -10.69 2.15 9.98
C TYR A 118 -11.10 3.62 9.77
N PHE A 119 -12.41 3.90 9.78
CA PHE A 119 -12.97 5.25 9.69
C PHE A 119 -13.84 5.58 10.92
N PRO A 120 -13.89 6.87 11.32
CA PRO A 120 -14.79 7.28 12.40
C PRO A 120 -16.26 7.08 12.00
N LYS A 121 -17.10 6.61 12.95
CA LYS A 121 -18.51 6.29 12.73
C LYS A 121 -19.40 7.51 12.45
N ASN A 122 -19.04 8.70 12.95
CA ASN A 122 -19.90 9.89 12.87
C ASN A 122 -19.07 11.19 12.69
N ILE A 123 -19.77 12.31 12.43
CA ILE A 123 -19.17 13.63 12.17
C ILE A 123 -18.43 14.18 13.40
N LEU A 124 -18.94 13.94 14.62
CA LEU A 124 -18.28 14.35 15.87
C LEU A 124 -16.92 13.66 16.03
N SER A 125 -16.84 12.35 15.70
CA SER A 125 -15.58 11.60 15.74
C SER A 125 -14.56 12.13 14.72
N LYS A 126 -14.98 12.71 13.58
CA LYS A 126 -14.08 13.35 12.61
C LYS A 126 -13.41 14.61 13.16
N GLY A 127 -14.12 15.40 13.95
CA GLY A 127 -13.56 16.56 14.65
C GLY A 127 -12.53 16.15 15.71
N LEU A 128 -12.83 15.12 16.49
CA LEU A 128 -11.97 14.57 17.52
C LEU A 128 -10.74 13.82 16.94
N GLN A 129 -10.83 13.28 15.73
CA GLN A 129 -9.69 12.67 15.01
C GLN A 129 -8.54 13.68 14.84
N LYS A 130 -8.86 14.94 14.52
CA LYS A 130 -7.88 16.02 14.39
C LYS A 130 -7.21 16.36 15.72
N LEU A 131 -7.90 16.13 16.84
CA LEU A 131 -7.41 16.39 18.21
C LEU A 131 -6.60 15.22 18.79
N GLY A 132 -6.46 14.10 18.07
CA GLY A 132 -5.67 12.94 18.51
C GLY A 132 -6.28 12.16 19.68
N SER A 133 -7.61 12.22 19.84
CA SER A 133 -8.32 11.54 20.93
C SER A 133 -8.16 10.01 20.88
N ILE A 134 -8.02 9.38 22.05
CA ILE A 134 -7.85 7.93 22.21
C ILE A 134 -9.07 7.19 21.65
N GLY A 135 -8.82 6.11 20.89
CA GLY A 135 -9.87 5.24 20.34
C GLY A 135 -10.48 5.72 19.02
N ILE A 136 -10.01 6.84 18.45
CA ILE A 136 -10.43 7.33 17.14
C ILE A 136 -9.40 6.93 16.08
N PRO A 137 -9.80 6.40 14.90
CA PRO A 137 -8.87 6.01 13.85
C PRO A 137 -8.03 7.21 13.40
N LYS A 138 -6.72 7.00 13.21
CA LYS A 138 -5.80 8.04 12.74
C LYS A 138 -5.15 7.62 11.43
N HIS A 139 -5.40 8.38 10.39
CA HIS A 139 -4.71 8.26 9.10
C HIS A 139 -3.43 9.10 9.12
N LEU A 140 -2.33 8.51 8.67
CA LEU A 140 -1.00 9.11 8.67
C LEU A 140 -0.49 9.15 7.24
N ASP A 141 -0.13 10.34 6.80
CA ASP A 141 0.46 10.59 5.49
C ASP A 141 1.71 11.45 5.73
N PHE A 142 2.90 10.95 5.38
CA PHE A 142 4.19 11.63 5.57
C PHE A 142 4.37 12.26 6.97
N PRO A 143 4.37 11.47 8.05
CA PRO A 143 4.47 12.00 9.40
C PRO A 143 5.85 12.65 9.65
N ARG A 144 5.93 13.57 10.63
CA ARG A 144 7.21 14.23 10.99
C ARG A 144 8.23 13.30 11.66
N LYS A 145 7.78 12.16 12.18
CA LYS A 145 8.60 11.12 12.82
C LYS A 145 8.05 9.75 12.50
N ASN A 146 8.87 8.72 12.64
CA ASN A 146 8.43 7.34 12.54
C ASN A 146 7.32 7.02 13.54
N ILE A 147 6.28 6.35 13.08
CA ILE A 147 5.12 6.00 13.91
C ILE A 147 4.73 4.54 13.67
N LYS A 148 4.58 3.77 14.75
CA LYS A 148 3.99 2.43 14.69
C LYS A 148 2.52 2.53 14.34
N VAL A 149 2.06 1.68 13.41
CA VAL A 149 0.71 1.66 12.88
C VAL A 149 0.17 0.24 12.76
N ASP A 150 -1.13 0.12 12.59
CA ASP A 150 -1.79 -1.16 12.41
C ASP A 150 -1.80 -1.58 10.94
N ILE A 151 -1.89 -0.60 10.02
CA ILE A 151 -1.98 -0.82 8.57
C ILE A 151 -1.00 0.11 7.85
N ILE A 152 -0.27 -0.40 6.87
CA ILE A 152 0.40 0.41 5.84
C ILE A 152 -0.51 0.44 4.60
N LYS A 153 -0.77 1.64 4.07
CA LYS A 153 -1.62 1.78 2.88
C LYS A 153 -0.92 1.21 1.64
N GLY A 154 -1.67 0.51 0.80
CA GLY A 154 -1.18 -0.17 -0.40
C GLY A 154 -0.53 0.73 -1.45
N ARG A 155 -0.76 2.06 -1.38
CA ARG A 155 -0.15 3.04 -2.29
C ARG A 155 1.38 2.92 -2.37
N MET A 156 2.05 2.71 -1.24
CA MET A 156 3.47 2.36 -1.16
C MET A 156 3.74 1.56 0.11
N LEU A 157 4.06 0.27 -0.07
CA LEU A 157 4.24 -0.67 1.02
C LEU A 157 5.40 -1.62 0.71
N LEU A 158 6.46 -1.57 1.53
CA LEU A 158 7.63 -2.45 1.43
C LEU A 158 7.55 -3.57 2.45
N ILE A 159 7.84 -4.80 1.99
CA ILE A 159 8.00 -5.99 2.82
C ILE A 159 9.23 -6.79 2.40
N LYS A 160 9.67 -7.74 3.24
CA LYS A 160 10.57 -8.81 2.79
C LYS A 160 9.82 -9.85 1.97
N LYS A 161 10.47 -10.38 0.93
CA LYS A 161 9.92 -11.48 0.13
C LYS A 161 9.58 -12.71 0.97
N THR A 162 10.41 -13.01 1.98
CA THR A 162 10.16 -14.14 2.90
C THR A 162 8.83 -14.02 3.65
N ASP A 163 8.29 -12.82 3.78
CA ASP A 163 7.00 -12.59 4.44
C ASP A 163 5.79 -12.83 3.52
N LEU A 164 6.00 -13.01 2.20
CA LEU A 164 4.91 -13.38 1.27
C LEU A 164 4.24 -14.72 1.64
N ASN A 165 4.96 -15.63 2.29
CA ASN A 165 4.40 -16.91 2.75
C ASN A 165 3.32 -16.74 3.84
N LYS A 166 3.26 -15.58 4.49
CA LYS A 166 2.21 -15.22 5.45
C LYS A 166 0.95 -14.69 4.78
N ILE A 167 1.07 -14.29 3.51
CA ILE A 167 -0.01 -13.72 2.72
C ILE A 167 -0.74 -14.86 2.01
N SER A 168 -2.04 -14.97 2.24
CA SER A 168 -2.87 -15.94 1.52
C SER A 168 -2.82 -15.69 0.01
N THR A 169 -2.68 -16.75 -0.77
CA THR A 169 -2.72 -16.65 -2.24
C THR A 169 -4.09 -16.22 -2.76
N LEU A 170 -5.13 -16.48 -1.99
CA LEU A 170 -6.49 -16.03 -2.26
C LEU A 170 -6.93 -15.07 -1.16
N PRO A 171 -7.66 -14.01 -1.52
CA PRO A 171 -8.20 -13.09 -0.54
C PRO A 171 -9.14 -13.82 0.42
N ASN A 172 -9.01 -13.50 1.70
CA ASN A 172 -9.79 -14.09 2.77
C ASN A 172 -10.56 -12.99 3.50
N GLY A 173 -11.84 -13.24 3.79
CA GLY A 173 -12.71 -12.29 4.48
C GLY A 173 -13.46 -11.33 3.55
N PRO A 174 -14.28 -10.44 4.14
CA PRO A 174 -15.14 -9.53 3.41
C PRO A 174 -14.32 -8.52 2.58
N ASN A 175 -14.74 -8.30 1.34
CA ASN A 175 -14.27 -7.21 0.44
C ASN A 175 -12.75 -7.10 0.21
N SER A 176 -11.98 -8.14 0.54
CA SER A 176 -10.52 -8.14 0.47
C SER A 176 -10.00 -8.04 -0.98
N PHE A 177 -10.80 -8.43 -1.96
CA PHE A 177 -10.38 -8.60 -3.35
C PHE A 177 -10.11 -7.26 -4.06
N ILE A 178 -11.03 -6.30 -3.95
CA ILE A 178 -11.02 -5.09 -4.78
C ILE A 178 -10.43 -3.89 -4.04
N PHE A 179 -10.84 -3.66 -2.77
CA PHE A 179 -10.61 -2.37 -2.10
C PHE A 179 -9.79 -2.43 -0.82
N CYS A 180 -9.42 -3.59 -0.33
CA CYS A 180 -8.93 -3.77 1.04
C CYS A 180 -7.67 -4.63 1.13
N ASP A 181 -6.93 -4.79 0.04
CA ASP A 181 -5.71 -5.60 0.04
C ASP A 181 -4.71 -5.12 1.10
N ASP A 182 -4.51 -3.84 1.25
CA ASP A 182 -3.63 -3.24 2.25
C ASP A 182 -4.01 -3.59 3.70
N ILE A 183 -5.31 -3.64 4.00
CA ILE A 183 -5.83 -4.03 5.32
C ILE A 183 -5.54 -5.51 5.58
N VAL A 184 -5.90 -6.36 4.62
CA VAL A 184 -5.73 -7.81 4.73
C VAL A 184 -4.24 -8.18 4.82
N ILE A 185 -3.41 -7.62 3.93
CA ILE A 185 -1.96 -7.86 3.93
C ILE A 185 -1.34 -7.44 5.26
N SER A 186 -1.64 -6.23 5.73
CA SER A 186 -1.12 -5.77 7.02
C SER A 186 -1.54 -6.69 8.17
N ALA A 187 -2.80 -7.11 8.20
CA ALA A 187 -3.28 -8.03 9.23
C ALA A 187 -2.62 -9.41 9.16
N GLN A 188 -2.47 -9.98 7.97
CA GLN A 188 -1.84 -11.30 7.78
C GLN A 188 -0.36 -11.28 8.15
N LEU A 189 0.39 -10.27 7.72
CA LEU A 189 1.79 -10.07 8.09
C LEU A 189 1.99 -9.99 9.61
N ALA A 190 1.10 -9.28 10.29
CA ALA A 190 1.12 -9.06 11.74
C ALA A 190 0.44 -10.16 12.55
N ASN A 191 -0.14 -11.19 11.91
CA ASN A 191 -1.01 -12.17 12.56
C ASN A 191 -2.13 -11.52 13.41
N GLY A 192 -2.73 -10.46 12.85
CA GLY A 192 -3.78 -9.66 13.49
C GLY A 192 -3.30 -8.76 14.65
N THR A 193 -1.99 -8.64 14.89
CA THR A 193 -1.43 -7.84 15.97
C THR A 193 -1.42 -6.35 15.60
N LEU A 194 -1.88 -5.50 16.50
CA LEU A 194 -1.89 -4.05 16.34
C LEU A 194 -0.50 -3.43 16.60
N GLY A 195 -0.22 -2.28 15.97
CA GLY A 195 1.04 -1.54 16.15
C GLY A 195 2.27 -2.27 15.60
N HIS A 196 2.08 -3.18 14.64
CA HIS A 196 3.14 -4.05 14.13
C HIS A 196 3.98 -3.41 13.03
N HIS A 197 3.40 -2.50 12.25
CA HIS A 197 4.01 -1.89 11.08
C HIS A 197 4.59 -0.51 11.37
N LEU A 198 5.34 0.06 10.43
CA LEU A 198 6.03 1.32 10.60
C LEU A 198 5.73 2.31 9.46
N VAL A 199 5.11 3.44 9.78
CA VAL A 199 5.13 4.60 8.88
C VAL A 199 6.42 5.37 9.10
N THR A 200 7.22 5.51 8.04
CA THR A 200 8.50 6.21 8.08
C THR A 200 8.40 7.66 7.62
N ASN A 201 9.16 8.53 8.27
CA ASN A 201 9.33 9.93 7.84
C ASN A 201 10.48 10.12 6.83
N LYS A 202 11.24 9.07 6.53
CA LYS A 202 12.45 9.14 5.68
C LYS A 202 12.14 9.42 4.21
N LEU A 203 10.88 9.22 3.80
CA LEU A 203 10.40 9.51 2.45
C LEU A 203 9.80 10.91 2.29
N ASN A 204 9.79 11.73 3.35
CA ASN A 204 9.29 13.11 3.26
C ASN A 204 10.11 13.92 2.25
N GLY A 205 9.42 14.59 1.30
CA GLY A 205 10.05 15.35 0.23
C GLY A 205 10.72 14.51 -0.87
N LYS A 206 10.57 13.17 -0.83
CA LYS A 206 11.11 12.27 -1.86
C LYS A 206 10.04 11.68 -2.78
N ILE A 207 8.78 11.86 -2.42
CA ILE A 207 7.61 11.34 -3.16
C ILE A 207 6.59 12.46 -3.25
N ILE A 208 5.92 12.56 -4.39
CA ILE A 208 4.78 13.45 -4.60
C ILE A 208 3.54 12.67 -5.02
N ASP A 209 2.39 13.19 -4.63
CA ASP A 209 1.09 12.70 -5.04
C ASP A 209 0.77 13.30 -6.42
N ILE A 210 0.42 12.45 -7.38
CA ILE A 210 0.04 12.83 -8.75
C ILE A 210 -1.39 12.41 -9.09
N GLU A 211 -2.20 12.13 -8.05
CA GLU A 211 -3.60 11.70 -8.21
C GLU A 211 -4.47 12.73 -8.93
N ASP A 212 -4.22 14.03 -8.71
CA ASP A 212 -5.11 15.11 -9.13
C ASP A 212 -5.14 15.38 -10.65
N LYS A 213 -4.28 14.75 -11.43
CA LYS A 213 -4.28 14.95 -12.88
C LYS A 213 -5.55 14.41 -13.57
N VAL A 214 -6.28 13.47 -12.91
CA VAL A 214 -7.56 12.92 -13.42
C VAL A 214 -8.54 12.77 -12.25
N SER A 215 -9.48 13.69 -12.13
CA SER A 215 -10.27 13.95 -10.92
C SER A 215 -11.20 12.85 -10.38
N ASP A 216 -11.52 11.79 -11.15
CA ASP A 216 -12.57 10.82 -10.76
C ASP A 216 -12.13 9.35 -10.76
N THR A 217 -10.83 9.07 -10.64
CA THR A 217 -10.28 7.72 -10.81
C THR A 217 -10.07 6.94 -9.53
N GLY A 218 -10.14 7.59 -8.36
CA GLY A 218 -9.92 6.90 -7.08
C GLY A 218 -10.99 5.85 -6.78
N LEU A 219 -10.58 4.63 -6.42
CA LEU A 219 -11.49 3.54 -6.02
C LEU A 219 -12.48 3.98 -4.94
N TRP A 220 -12.04 4.82 -4.01
CA TRP A 220 -12.86 5.34 -2.93
C TRP A 220 -14.01 6.27 -3.40
N LYS A 221 -13.90 6.85 -4.60
CA LYS A 221 -14.95 7.67 -5.22
C LYS A 221 -15.97 6.80 -5.98
N SER A 222 -15.57 5.63 -6.44
CA SER A 222 -16.39 4.78 -7.31
C SER A 222 -17.34 3.83 -6.56
N HIS A 223 -17.14 3.66 -5.24
CA HIS A 223 -17.95 2.72 -4.44
C HIS A 223 -18.64 3.44 -3.27
N PRO A 224 -19.99 3.50 -3.24
CA PRO A 224 -20.74 4.29 -2.24
C PRO A 224 -20.49 3.84 -0.79
N ASN A 225 -20.26 2.55 -0.57
CA ASN A 225 -20.08 1.96 0.76
C ASN A 225 -18.61 1.63 1.09
N TRP A 226 -17.63 2.25 0.41
CA TRP A 226 -16.23 1.89 0.58
C TRP A 226 -15.72 2.03 2.02
N LYS A 227 -16.26 2.96 2.80
CA LYS A 227 -15.87 3.17 4.21
C LYS A 227 -16.32 2.03 5.10
N GLU A 228 -17.55 1.59 4.91
CA GLU A 228 -18.16 0.46 5.62
C GLU A 228 -17.38 -0.81 5.30
N LEU A 229 -17.11 -1.06 4.02
CA LEU A 229 -16.33 -2.21 3.57
C LEU A 229 -14.94 -2.27 4.21
N ARG A 230 -14.24 -1.14 4.30
CA ARG A 230 -12.92 -1.08 4.96
C ARG A 230 -13.02 -1.26 6.47
N ASN A 231 -14.07 -0.76 7.12
CA ASN A 231 -14.32 -1.00 8.54
C ASN A 231 -14.58 -2.49 8.82
N GLU A 232 -15.46 -3.13 8.07
CA GLU A 232 -15.78 -4.56 8.19
C GLU A 232 -14.54 -5.42 7.99
N THR A 233 -13.73 -5.12 6.96
CA THR A 233 -12.49 -5.84 6.69
C THR A 233 -11.49 -5.69 7.84
N ALA A 234 -11.30 -4.49 8.37
CA ALA A 234 -10.39 -4.27 9.49
C ALA A 234 -10.87 -4.99 10.76
N GLN A 235 -12.18 -4.96 11.06
CA GLN A 235 -12.76 -5.66 12.19
C GLN A 235 -12.64 -7.18 12.09
N PHE A 236 -12.74 -7.73 10.88
CA PHE A 236 -12.62 -9.16 10.63
C PHE A 236 -11.17 -9.66 10.83
N HIS A 237 -10.19 -8.92 10.32
CA HIS A 237 -8.81 -9.41 10.25
C HIS A 237 -7.94 -9.05 11.46
N PHE A 238 -8.24 -7.99 12.19
CA PHE A 238 -7.46 -7.61 13.38
C PHE A 238 -8.09 -8.14 14.67
N LYS A 239 -7.23 -8.64 15.59
CA LYS A 239 -7.67 -9.04 16.93
C LYS A 239 -8.23 -7.83 17.67
N GLN A 240 -9.36 -8.01 18.34
CA GLN A 240 -9.96 -6.90 19.11
C GLN A 240 -8.99 -6.42 20.20
N LYS A 241 -8.88 -5.10 20.32
CA LYS A 241 -8.29 -4.49 21.52
C LYS A 241 -9.24 -4.77 22.70
N ASN A 242 -8.82 -5.61 23.63
CA ASN A 242 -9.45 -5.73 24.94
C ASN A 242 -9.30 -4.41 25.70
#